data_254b8a3f98b5bc3482337f9000a77394
#
_entry.id   254b8a3f98b5bc3482337f9000a77394
#
_cell.length_a   1.000
_cell.length_b   1.000
_cell.length_c   1.000
_cell.angle_alpha   90.00
_cell.angle_beta   90.00
_cell.angle_gamma   90.00
#
_symmetry.space_group_name_H-M   'P 1'
#
loop_
_entity.id
_entity.type
_entity.pdbx_description
1 polymer ?
#
loop_
_entity_poly.entity_id
_entity_poly.type
_entity_poly.pdbx_seq_one_letter_code
_entity_poly.pdbx_strand_id
1 'polypeptide(L)'
;MKSWCFLSRLSVFSCLALLVGCTWRSQAPAPGSQIVGGAAFHAYVSSRSQSASELDSVYVPWVAVLPFHDDSGFRQGVFELPNDIPRMLGGALEEGQICRVVPAEVVEELVAGRGHSWAETHLGVLGDSLQVDHIISGVVLDYNFKRLHLGDPLIGGYKSWEGIAEVAVALHSGGGFDRLNTSTARHESRNRGVGLDLLGKPREGDLHFVRLEEMEHGGPEFLETALGEATRLTIQQITTELLPVLQPRQLVGLDRVPTVLSVSGDDLFIDIGIEQGVQPGYRFAVEGVPGDASPIVEVEDVISANVSRVVALRGGELIRAGQALRHIEANRVDPQGR
;
A
#
# COMPACT_ATOMS: atom_id res chain seq x y z
N MET A 1 -36.27 48.69 -51.86
CA MET A 1 -37.40 49.05 -50.92
C MET A 1 -37.05 48.52 -49.56
N LYS A 2 -37.03 49.43 -48.56
CA LYS A 2 -37.05 49.27 -47.10
C LYS A 2 -35.88 48.40 -46.54
N SER A 3 -34.71 48.89 -46.10
CA SER A 3 -34.46 49.71 -44.91
C SER A 3 -35.04 49.11 -43.61
N TRP A 4 -34.15 48.62 -42.75
CA TRP A 4 -34.23 48.93 -41.30
C TRP A 4 -32.94 48.63 -40.61
N CYS A 5 -32.30 49.69 -40.15
CA CYS A 5 -31.28 49.75 -39.10
C CYS A 5 -31.82 49.23 -37.77
N PHE A 6 -30.97 48.53 -37.00
CA PHE A 6 -31.05 48.66 -35.55
C PHE A 6 -29.64 48.71 -34.93
N LEU A 7 -29.47 49.83 -34.28
CA LEU A 7 -28.33 50.22 -33.47
C LEU A 7 -28.25 49.44 -32.18
N SER A 8 -27.00 49.33 -31.74
CA SER A 8 -26.52 49.55 -30.36
C SER A 8 -26.72 48.46 -29.32
N ARG A 9 -25.66 48.03 -28.71
CA ARG A 9 -25.17 48.53 -27.45
C ARG A 9 -23.83 47.80 -27.08
N LEU A 10 -22.77 48.57 -27.06
CA LEU A 10 -21.57 48.22 -26.28
C LEU A 10 -21.99 48.03 -24.81
N SER A 11 -21.70 46.86 -24.27
CA SER A 11 -21.59 46.67 -22.84
C SER A 11 -20.17 46.23 -22.54
N VAL A 12 -19.42 47.18 -22.05
CA VAL A 12 -18.11 46.98 -21.44
C VAL A 12 -18.35 46.22 -20.15
N PHE A 13 -18.13 44.90 -20.15
CA PHE A 13 -18.00 44.14 -18.93
C PHE A 13 -16.53 44.14 -18.52
N SER A 14 -16.23 45.00 -17.56
CA SER A 14 -15.01 45.03 -16.79
C SER A 14 -14.89 43.74 -16.00
N CYS A 15 -14.15 42.76 -16.52
CA CYS A 15 -13.73 41.58 -15.74
C CYS A 15 -12.68 41.98 -14.73
N LEU A 16 -13.11 42.26 -13.53
CA LEU A 16 -12.29 42.36 -12.34
C LEU A 16 -11.84 40.92 -12.01
N ALA A 17 -10.64 40.54 -12.47
CA ALA A 17 -10.00 39.28 -12.09
C ALA A 17 -9.56 39.35 -10.63
N LEU A 18 -10.40 38.86 -9.74
CA LEU A 18 -10.00 38.52 -8.38
C LEU A 18 -9.05 37.33 -8.46
N LEU A 19 -7.75 37.61 -8.42
CA LEU A 19 -6.71 36.66 -8.10
C LEU A 19 -6.90 36.20 -6.63
N VAL A 20 -7.76 35.21 -6.43
CA VAL A 20 -7.77 34.43 -5.20
C VAL A 20 -6.54 33.53 -5.29
N GLY A 21 -5.44 34.00 -4.75
CA GLY A 21 -4.28 33.17 -4.48
C GLY A 21 -4.69 32.10 -3.48
N CYS A 22 -4.97 30.89 -3.97
CA CYS A 22 -5.01 29.71 -3.12
C CYS A 22 -3.58 29.43 -2.65
N THR A 23 -3.21 30.06 -1.54
CA THR A 23 -2.10 29.52 -0.71
C THR A 23 -2.62 28.21 -0.13
N TRP A 24 -2.19 27.12 -0.73
CA TRP A 24 -2.29 25.80 -0.09
C TRP A 24 -1.37 25.84 1.13
N ARG A 25 -1.94 26.30 2.23
CA ARG A 25 -1.37 26.08 3.53
C ARG A 25 -1.58 24.61 3.82
N SER A 26 -0.51 23.82 3.82
CA SER A 26 -0.47 22.53 4.49
C SER A 26 -1.05 22.75 5.89
N GLN A 27 -2.31 22.40 6.08
CA GLN A 27 -2.92 22.39 7.40
C GLN A 27 -2.27 21.23 8.15
N ALA A 28 -1.47 21.56 9.15
CA ALA A 28 -1.09 20.57 10.15
C ALA A 28 -2.36 19.87 10.65
N PRO A 29 -2.34 18.54 10.81
CA PRO A 29 -3.50 17.78 11.26
C PRO A 29 -4.03 18.39 12.55
N ALA A 30 -5.34 18.52 12.66
CA ALA A 30 -5.99 19.10 13.83
C ALA A 30 -5.55 18.33 15.10
N PRO A 31 -5.24 19.02 16.20
CA PRO A 31 -4.91 18.36 17.46
C PRO A 31 -6.14 17.54 17.91
N GLY A 32 -6.09 16.22 17.74
CA GLY A 32 -7.18 15.28 18.01
C GLY A 32 -7.25 14.10 17.07
N SER A 33 -6.45 14.07 16.00
CA SER A 33 -6.39 12.94 15.03
C SER A 33 -5.42 11.82 15.44
N GLN A 34 -5.00 11.76 16.70
CA GLN A 34 -4.19 10.64 17.16
C GLN A 34 -5.03 9.37 17.11
N ILE A 35 -4.59 8.42 16.30
CA ILE A 35 -5.15 7.07 16.28
C ILE A 35 -4.68 6.40 17.57
N VAL A 36 -5.61 6.09 18.45
CA VAL A 36 -5.31 5.29 19.64
C VAL A 36 -5.35 3.83 19.19
N GLY A 37 -4.18 3.24 19.03
CA GLY A 37 -4.05 1.81 18.73
C GLY A 37 -4.26 0.95 19.98
N GLY A 38 -4.68 -0.28 19.78
CA GLY A 38 -4.83 -1.26 20.84
C GLY A 38 -3.53 -2.04 21.13
N ALA A 39 -3.67 -3.24 21.70
CA ALA A 39 -2.53 -4.03 22.18
C ALA A 39 -1.59 -4.50 21.07
N ALA A 40 -2.13 -4.92 19.93
CA ALA A 40 -1.32 -5.38 18.79
C ALA A 40 -0.49 -4.24 18.19
N PHE A 41 -1.09 -3.06 18.06
CA PHE A 41 -0.40 -1.86 17.61
C PHE A 41 0.76 -1.46 18.55
N HIS A 42 0.53 -1.43 19.86
CA HIS A 42 1.58 -1.10 20.82
C HIS A 42 2.72 -2.13 20.82
N ALA A 43 2.41 -3.43 20.70
CA ALA A 43 3.41 -4.48 20.58
C ALA A 43 4.25 -4.30 19.30
N TYR A 44 3.60 -4.00 18.16
CA TYR A 44 4.25 -3.74 16.89
C TYR A 44 5.22 -2.56 16.98
N VAL A 45 4.78 -1.40 17.48
CA VAL A 45 5.63 -0.21 17.64
C VAL A 45 6.84 -0.50 18.55
N SER A 46 6.62 -1.24 19.64
CA SER A 46 7.69 -1.62 20.57
C SER A 46 8.72 -2.56 19.92
N SER A 47 8.28 -3.53 19.13
CA SER A 47 9.18 -4.47 18.43
C SER A 47 10.04 -3.76 17.40
N ARG A 48 9.50 -2.78 16.70
CA ARG A 48 10.25 -1.98 15.72
C ARG A 48 11.35 -1.15 16.34
N SER A 49 11.11 -0.56 17.51
CA SER A 49 12.10 0.23 18.22
C SER A 49 13.33 -0.60 18.63
N GLN A 50 13.16 -1.91 18.82
CA GLN A 50 14.24 -2.83 19.22
C GLN A 50 15.07 -3.32 18.02
N SER A 51 14.50 -3.44 16.84
CA SER A 51 15.19 -3.92 15.63
C SER A 51 16.17 -2.89 15.03
N ALA A 52 16.31 -1.76 15.68
CA ALA A 52 16.94 -0.55 15.19
C ALA A 52 18.49 -0.54 15.23
N SER A 53 19.18 -1.65 15.49
CA SER A 53 20.62 -1.62 15.79
C SER A 53 21.56 -2.07 14.66
N GLU A 54 21.09 -2.52 13.52
CA GLU A 54 21.94 -2.93 12.40
C GLU A 54 21.89 -1.95 11.24
N LEU A 55 23.06 -1.50 10.80
CA LEU A 55 23.29 -0.77 9.55
C LEU A 55 23.08 -1.75 8.38
N ASP A 56 21.84 -1.98 8.02
CA ASP A 56 21.53 -2.71 6.80
C ASP A 56 21.82 -1.82 5.60
N SER A 57 22.72 -2.29 4.74
CA SER A 57 23.03 -1.64 3.44
C SER A 57 21.87 -1.77 2.44
N VAL A 58 20.86 -2.57 2.77
CA VAL A 58 19.69 -2.82 1.94
C VAL A 58 18.47 -2.25 2.65
N TYR A 59 17.84 -1.28 2.00
CA TYR A 59 16.57 -0.74 2.46
C TYR A 59 15.42 -1.61 1.95
N VAL A 60 14.69 -2.23 2.88
CA VAL A 60 13.49 -3.02 2.60
C VAL A 60 12.27 -2.19 3.04
N PRO A 61 11.42 -1.74 2.09
CA PRO A 61 10.30 -0.86 2.43
C PRO A 61 9.26 -1.57 3.30
N TRP A 62 8.61 -0.80 4.17
CA TRP A 62 7.49 -1.26 4.96
C TRP A 62 6.16 -0.94 4.27
N VAL A 63 5.27 -1.91 4.26
CA VAL A 63 3.98 -1.83 3.58
C VAL A 63 2.86 -2.19 4.54
N ALA A 64 1.83 -1.36 4.60
CA ALA A 64 0.56 -1.72 5.21
C ALA A 64 -0.44 -2.13 4.13
N VAL A 65 -1.06 -3.27 4.28
CA VAL A 65 -2.16 -3.70 3.40
C VAL A 65 -3.46 -3.47 4.17
N LEU A 66 -4.29 -2.56 3.69
CA LEU A 66 -5.57 -2.24 4.33
C LEU A 66 -6.61 -3.32 4.03
N PRO A 67 -7.65 -3.48 4.87
CA PRO A 67 -8.82 -4.25 4.50
C PRO A 67 -9.42 -3.76 3.19
N PHE A 68 -9.79 -4.68 2.28
CA PHE A 68 -10.33 -4.33 0.98
C PHE A 68 -11.85 -4.08 1.03
N HIS A 69 -12.36 -3.35 0.07
CA HIS A 69 -13.79 -3.26 -0.15
C HIS A 69 -14.28 -4.49 -0.91
N ASP A 70 -15.44 -5.04 -0.52
CA ASP A 70 -16.03 -6.19 -1.22
C ASP A 70 -17.23 -5.77 -2.05
N ASP A 71 -17.01 -5.61 -3.35
CA ASP A 71 -18.05 -5.35 -4.36
C ASP A 71 -18.48 -6.61 -5.11
N SER A 72 -17.83 -7.77 -4.84
CA SER A 72 -18.08 -9.02 -5.56
C SER A 72 -19.48 -9.59 -5.34
N GLY A 73 -20.09 -9.26 -4.22
CA GLY A 73 -21.34 -9.84 -3.80
C GLY A 73 -21.28 -11.32 -3.42
N PHE A 74 -20.07 -11.90 -3.30
CA PHE A 74 -19.87 -13.29 -2.90
C PHE A 74 -20.40 -13.52 -1.47
N ARG A 75 -21.19 -14.59 -1.30
CA ARG A 75 -21.84 -14.92 -0.02
C ARG A 75 -21.75 -16.41 0.32
N GLN A 76 -20.84 -17.12 -0.32
CA GLN A 76 -20.63 -18.54 -0.04
C GLN A 76 -19.49 -18.70 0.97
N GLY A 77 -19.72 -19.51 1.97
CA GLY A 77 -18.71 -19.81 2.98
C GLY A 77 -18.64 -18.80 4.12
N VAL A 78 -17.65 -19.02 4.96
CA VAL A 78 -17.30 -18.19 6.13
C VAL A 78 -16.21 -17.16 5.78
N PHE A 79 -15.95 -16.92 4.51
CA PHE A 79 -14.87 -16.07 4.05
C PHE A 79 -15.16 -14.60 4.32
N GLU A 80 -14.18 -13.94 4.91
CA GLU A 80 -14.16 -12.50 5.13
C GLU A 80 -13.25 -11.84 4.08
N LEU A 81 -13.69 -11.80 2.80
CA LEU A 81 -12.90 -11.29 1.69
C LEU A 81 -12.21 -9.95 1.96
N PRO A 82 -12.85 -8.98 2.67
CA PRO A 82 -12.20 -7.75 3.05
C PRO A 82 -10.89 -7.93 3.82
N ASN A 83 -10.76 -9.01 4.58
CA ASN A 83 -9.57 -9.31 5.39
C ASN A 83 -8.73 -10.45 4.78
N ASP A 84 -9.37 -11.45 4.22
CA ASP A 84 -8.69 -12.66 3.74
C ASP A 84 -7.83 -12.38 2.50
N ILE A 85 -8.31 -11.59 1.54
CA ILE A 85 -7.55 -11.23 0.33
C ILE A 85 -6.33 -10.37 0.67
N PRO A 86 -6.43 -9.30 1.50
CA PRO A 86 -5.27 -8.57 1.99
C PRO A 86 -4.22 -9.41 2.72
N ARG A 87 -4.66 -10.38 3.55
CA ARG A 87 -3.75 -11.29 4.24
C ARG A 87 -2.97 -12.16 3.27
N MET A 88 -3.65 -12.71 2.24
CA MET A 88 -2.98 -13.49 1.19
C MET A 88 -1.97 -12.62 0.41
N LEU A 89 -2.34 -11.38 0.07
CA LEU A 89 -1.43 -10.46 -0.62
C LEU A 89 -0.22 -10.11 0.26
N GLY A 90 -0.44 -9.80 1.54
CA GLY A 90 0.61 -9.53 2.51
C GLY A 90 1.59 -10.71 2.62
N GLY A 91 1.07 -11.93 2.78
CA GLY A 91 1.90 -13.15 2.83
C GLY A 91 2.74 -13.34 1.56
N ALA A 92 2.15 -13.14 0.37
CA ALA A 92 2.88 -13.26 -0.89
C ALA A 92 4.00 -12.21 -1.05
N LEU A 93 3.78 -10.98 -0.54
CA LEU A 93 4.79 -9.93 -0.54
C LEU A 93 5.94 -10.25 0.43
N GLU A 94 5.66 -10.81 1.60
CA GLU A 94 6.67 -11.22 2.58
C GLU A 94 7.48 -12.44 2.11
N GLU A 95 6.82 -13.47 1.56
CA GLU A 95 7.50 -14.64 1.00
C GLU A 95 8.47 -14.26 -0.12
N GLY A 96 8.13 -13.25 -0.91
CA GLY A 96 9.00 -12.70 -1.95
C GLY A 96 10.19 -11.91 -1.42
N GLN A 97 10.27 -11.62 -0.11
CA GLN A 97 11.26 -10.73 0.51
C GLN A 97 11.35 -9.35 -0.17
N ILE A 98 10.24 -8.92 -0.76
CA ILE A 98 10.15 -7.67 -1.53
C ILE A 98 10.06 -6.48 -0.57
N CYS A 99 9.28 -6.65 0.49
CA CYS A 99 9.02 -5.64 1.51
C CYS A 99 8.76 -6.30 2.86
N ARG A 100 8.71 -5.50 3.91
CA ARG A 100 8.23 -5.91 5.23
C ARG A 100 6.75 -5.52 5.33
N VAL A 101 5.89 -6.43 5.69
CA VAL A 101 4.46 -6.17 5.80
C VAL A 101 4.08 -5.94 7.26
N VAL A 102 3.24 -4.93 7.50
CA VAL A 102 2.65 -4.72 8.82
C VAL A 102 1.68 -5.86 9.11
N PRO A 103 1.75 -6.53 10.27
CA PRO A 103 0.82 -7.59 10.61
C PRO A 103 -0.64 -7.17 10.42
N ALA A 104 -1.43 -8.03 9.78
CA ALA A 104 -2.82 -7.72 9.44
C ALA A 104 -3.65 -7.32 10.66
N GLU A 105 -3.42 -7.97 11.81
CA GLU A 105 -4.11 -7.71 13.07
C GLU A 105 -3.89 -6.27 13.56
N VAL A 106 -2.69 -5.71 13.31
CA VAL A 106 -2.35 -4.32 13.68
C VAL A 106 -3.14 -3.34 12.82
N VAL A 107 -3.21 -3.62 11.50
CA VAL A 107 -3.95 -2.78 10.55
C VAL A 107 -5.45 -2.85 10.83
N GLU A 108 -5.98 -4.07 11.00
CA GLU A 108 -7.38 -4.32 11.31
C GLU A 108 -7.80 -3.62 12.61
N GLU A 109 -6.96 -3.67 13.65
CA GLU A 109 -7.22 -2.99 14.93
C GLU A 109 -7.32 -1.47 14.75
N LEU A 110 -6.44 -0.87 13.95
CA LEU A 110 -6.47 0.57 13.70
C LEU A 110 -7.68 1.04 12.90
N VAL A 111 -8.18 0.22 11.98
CA VAL A 111 -9.34 0.56 11.14
C VAL A 111 -10.66 0.03 11.71
N ALA A 112 -10.60 -0.76 12.79
CA ALA A 112 -11.78 -1.36 13.43
C ALA A 112 -12.84 -0.30 13.78
N GLY A 113 -14.07 -0.57 13.35
CA GLY A 113 -15.21 0.31 13.59
C GLY A 113 -15.26 1.60 12.76
N ARG A 114 -14.27 1.85 11.91
CA ARG A 114 -14.19 3.09 11.09
C ARG A 114 -14.61 2.89 9.64
N GLY A 115 -14.55 1.66 9.15
CA GLY A 115 -14.93 1.27 7.79
C GLY A 115 -13.91 1.67 6.71
N HIS A 116 -14.03 1.01 5.55
CA HIS A 116 -13.11 1.15 4.42
C HIS A 116 -13.00 2.60 3.90
N SER A 117 -14.12 3.28 3.70
CA SER A 117 -14.13 4.67 3.20
C SER A 117 -13.38 5.64 4.12
N TRP A 118 -13.38 5.41 5.43
CA TRP A 118 -12.58 6.20 6.35
C TRP A 118 -11.09 5.94 6.13
N ALA A 119 -10.68 4.69 6.01
CA ALA A 119 -9.29 4.32 5.78
C ALA A 119 -8.73 4.97 4.50
N GLU A 120 -9.47 4.93 3.40
CA GLU A 120 -9.07 5.57 2.14
C GLU A 120 -8.92 7.10 2.23
N THR A 121 -9.73 7.75 3.05
CA THR A 121 -9.65 9.20 3.23
C THR A 121 -8.58 9.65 4.23
N HIS A 122 -8.03 8.72 5.03
CA HIS A 122 -7.07 9.00 6.09
C HIS A 122 -5.72 8.27 5.90
N LEU A 123 -5.35 7.97 4.65
CA LEU A 123 -4.12 7.24 4.33
C LEU A 123 -2.87 7.86 4.95
N GLY A 124 -2.73 9.20 4.91
CA GLY A 124 -1.60 9.89 5.53
C GLY A 124 -1.52 9.67 7.04
N VAL A 125 -2.67 9.75 7.73
CA VAL A 125 -2.73 9.51 9.19
C VAL A 125 -2.39 8.06 9.52
N LEU A 126 -2.86 7.11 8.70
CA LEU A 126 -2.53 5.69 8.85
C LEU A 126 -1.04 5.44 8.60
N GLY A 127 -0.49 6.01 7.53
CA GLY A 127 0.92 5.87 7.19
C GLY A 127 1.83 6.41 8.29
N ASP A 128 1.53 7.58 8.81
CA ASP A 128 2.26 8.18 9.94
C ASP A 128 2.16 7.34 11.22
N SER A 129 0.96 6.82 11.51
CA SER A 129 0.74 6.00 12.71
C SER A 129 1.43 4.65 12.63
N LEU A 130 1.33 3.99 11.47
CA LEU A 130 1.98 2.70 11.20
C LEU A 130 3.45 2.86 10.85
N GLN A 131 3.86 4.08 10.55
CA GLN A 131 5.21 4.41 10.11
C GLN A 131 5.62 3.56 8.89
N VAL A 132 4.84 3.52 7.85
CA VAL A 132 5.09 2.73 6.63
C VAL A 132 5.47 3.61 5.45
N ASP A 133 6.24 3.02 4.52
CA ASP A 133 6.62 3.70 3.27
C ASP A 133 5.48 3.70 2.27
N HIS A 134 4.69 2.62 2.31
CA HIS A 134 3.62 2.40 1.36
C HIS A 134 2.37 1.84 2.03
N ILE A 135 1.22 2.19 1.45
CA ILE A 135 -0.07 1.65 1.84
C ILE A 135 -0.72 1.06 0.60
N ILE A 136 -1.23 -0.16 0.72
CA ILE A 136 -2.03 -0.82 -0.31
C ILE A 136 -3.48 -0.78 0.13
N SER A 137 -4.34 -0.18 -0.69
CA SER A 137 -5.80 -0.29 -0.59
C SER A 137 -6.33 -1.11 -1.77
N GLY A 138 -7.53 -1.67 -1.67
CA GLY A 138 -8.06 -2.48 -2.75
C GLY A 138 -9.55 -2.74 -2.68
N VAL A 139 -10.05 -3.30 -3.78
CA VAL A 139 -11.45 -3.69 -3.98
C VAL A 139 -11.49 -5.08 -4.59
N VAL A 140 -12.30 -5.96 -4.03
CA VAL A 140 -12.64 -7.24 -4.64
C VAL A 140 -13.83 -7.02 -5.58
N LEU A 141 -13.58 -7.09 -6.89
CA LEU A 141 -14.57 -6.73 -7.92
C LEU A 141 -15.46 -7.90 -8.32
N ASP A 142 -14.87 -9.08 -8.52
CA ASP A 142 -15.60 -10.33 -8.84
C ASP A 142 -14.93 -11.48 -8.09
N TYR A 143 -15.72 -12.21 -7.36
CA TYR A 143 -15.26 -13.38 -6.63
C TYR A 143 -16.37 -14.42 -6.68
N ASN A 144 -16.12 -15.55 -7.37
CA ASN A 144 -17.20 -16.48 -7.63
C ASN A 144 -16.71 -17.91 -7.79
N PHE A 145 -17.50 -18.85 -7.31
CA PHE A 145 -17.27 -20.28 -7.53
C PHE A 145 -18.53 -20.91 -8.12
N LYS A 146 -18.48 -21.23 -9.41
CA LYS A 146 -19.62 -21.74 -10.19
C LYS A 146 -19.44 -23.21 -10.50
N ARG A 147 -20.52 -23.94 -10.40
CA ARG A 147 -20.62 -25.32 -10.91
C ARG A 147 -21.49 -25.34 -12.15
N LEU A 148 -20.93 -25.75 -13.27
CA LEU A 148 -21.63 -25.96 -14.51
C LEU A 148 -21.87 -27.46 -14.69
N HIS A 149 -23.10 -27.85 -14.94
CA HIS A 149 -23.48 -29.23 -15.29
C HIS A 149 -24.19 -29.21 -16.65
N LEU A 150 -23.64 -29.93 -17.61
CA LEU A 150 -24.22 -30.11 -18.94
C LEU A 150 -24.41 -31.62 -19.16
N GLY A 151 -25.66 -32.04 -19.40
CA GLY A 151 -26.01 -33.42 -19.69
C GLY A 151 -27.11 -33.98 -18.79
N ASP A 152 -27.49 -35.25 -19.04
CA ASP A 152 -28.48 -35.95 -18.26
C ASP A 152 -27.82 -36.55 -17.01
N PRO A 153 -28.38 -36.30 -15.79
CA PRO A 153 -27.84 -36.87 -14.55
C PRO A 153 -27.78 -38.40 -14.51
N LEU A 154 -28.61 -39.08 -15.31
CA LEU A 154 -28.71 -40.54 -15.32
C LEU A 154 -27.80 -41.20 -16.36
N ILE A 155 -27.46 -40.49 -17.44
CA ILE A 155 -26.69 -41.07 -18.57
C ILE A 155 -25.23 -40.61 -18.51
N GLY A 156 -24.95 -39.64 -17.70
CA GLY A 156 -23.64 -39.00 -17.60
C GLY A 156 -23.61 -37.60 -18.23
N GLY A 157 -22.76 -36.77 -17.77
CA GLY A 157 -22.66 -35.38 -18.21
C GLY A 157 -21.27 -34.80 -18.00
N TYR A 158 -21.09 -33.65 -18.58
CA TYR A 158 -19.93 -32.82 -18.38
C TYR A 158 -20.15 -31.93 -17.14
N LYS A 159 -19.28 -32.06 -16.18
CA LYS A 159 -19.25 -31.15 -15.02
C LYS A 159 -18.01 -30.28 -15.11
N SER A 160 -18.17 -28.99 -14.84
CA SER A 160 -17.08 -28.05 -14.74
C SER A 160 -17.28 -27.17 -13.50
N TRP A 161 -16.21 -26.94 -12.81
CA TRP A 161 -16.13 -25.99 -11.70
C TRP A 161 -15.26 -24.84 -12.15
N GLU A 162 -15.79 -23.64 -12.02
CA GLU A 162 -15.13 -22.39 -12.43
C GLU A 162 -14.98 -21.49 -11.24
N GLY A 163 -13.73 -21.15 -10.93
CA GLY A 163 -13.36 -20.13 -9.95
C GLY A 163 -12.99 -18.84 -10.66
N ILE A 164 -13.48 -17.72 -10.18
CA ILE A 164 -13.19 -16.39 -10.69
C ILE A 164 -12.74 -15.53 -9.52
N ALA A 165 -11.61 -14.83 -9.69
CA ALA A 165 -11.14 -13.82 -8.76
C ALA A 165 -10.69 -12.59 -9.55
N GLU A 166 -11.27 -11.42 -9.23
CA GLU A 166 -10.88 -10.13 -9.79
C GLU A 166 -10.70 -9.13 -8.66
N VAL A 167 -9.50 -8.59 -8.57
CA VAL A 167 -9.10 -7.67 -7.51
C VAL A 167 -8.40 -6.48 -8.11
N ALA A 168 -8.80 -5.28 -7.70
CA ALA A 168 -8.11 -4.04 -8.01
C ALA A 168 -7.42 -3.52 -6.75
N VAL A 169 -6.15 -3.09 -6.89
CA VAL A 169 -5.37 -2.51 -5.81
C VAL A 169 -4.78 -1.17 -6.22
N ALA A 170 -4.59 -0.31 -5.25
CA ALA A 170 -3.88 0.95 -5.40
C ALA A 170 -2.76 1.01 -4.37
N LEU A 171 -1.54 1.30 -4.82
CA LEU A 171 -0.38 1.55 -3.99
C LEU A 171 -0.24 3.06 -3.77
N HIS A 172 -0.16 3.46 -2.52
CA HIS A 172 0.00 4.84 -2.10
C HIS A 172 1.33 5.04 -1.38
N SER A 173 1.86 6.27 -1.39
CA SER A 173 2.97 6.64 -0.51
C SER A 173 2.50 6.63 0.96
N GLY A 174 3.41 6.37 1.89
CA GLY A 174 3.11 6.39 3.33
C GLY A 174 2.58 7.74 3.84
N GLY A 175 2.93 8.85 3.16
CA GLY A 175 2.33 10.16 3.38
C GLY A 175 0.88 10.28 2.92
N GLY A 176 0.37 9.29 2.19
CA GLY A 176 -1.04 9.15 1.83
C GLY A 176 -1.55 10.06 0.72
N PHE A 177 -0.70 10.91 0.14
CA PHE A 177 -1.14 11.89 -0.85
C PHE A 177 -0.95 11.44 -2.30
N ASP A 178 0.04 10.58 -2.54
CA ASP A 178 0.39 10.15 -3.88
C ASP A 178 0.01 8.69 -4.13
N ARG A 179 -0.79 8.49 -5.17
CA ARG A 179 -1.03 7.15 -5.71
C ARG A 179 0.11 6.81 -6.66
N LEU A 180 0.93 5.84 -6.26
CA LEU A 180 2.14 5.45 -6.98
C LEU A 180 1.88 4.45 -8.09
N ASN A 181 0.93 3.55 -7.88
CA ASN A 181 0.56 2.51 -8.84
C ASN A 181 -0.90 2.09 -8.67
N THR A 182 -1.47 1.52 -9.70
CA THR A 182 -2.78 0.86 -9.68
C THR A 182 -2.67 -0.41 -10.51
N SER A 183 -3.11 -1.53 -9.96
CA SER A 183 -3.12 -2.82 -10.62
C SER A 183 -4.52 -3.43 -10.52
N THR A 184 -4.96 -4.08 -11.59
CA THR A 184 -6.19 -4.88 -11.59
C THR A 184 -5.88 -6.21 -12.23
N ALA A 185 -6.08 -7.28 -11.48
CA ALA A 185 -5.86 -8.63 -11.96
C ALA A 185 -7.16 -9.43 -11.91
N ARG A 186 -7.41 -10.19 -12.97
CA ARG A 186 -8.54 -11.12 -13.10
C ARG A 186 -8.05 -12.47 -13.58
N HIS A 187 -8.35 -13.50 -12.84
CA HIS A 187 -8.08 -14.87 -13.25
C HIS A 187 -9.32 -15.74 -13.14
N GLU A 188 -9.43 -16.65 -14.10
CA GLU A 188 -10.44 -17.69 -14.14
C GLU A 188 -9.72 -19.04 -14.17
N SER A 189 -10.04 -19.91 -13.22
CA SER A 189 -9.58 -21.29 -13.24
C SER A 189 -10.75 -22.23 -13.46
N ARG A 190 -10.53 -23.25 -14.25
CA ARG A 190 -11.56 -24.23 -14.60
C ARG A 190 -11.07 -25.65 -14.37
N ASN A 191 -11.69 -26.31 -13.43
CA ASN A 191 -11.51 -27.76 -13.25
C ASN A 191 -12.58 -28.52 -14.04
N ARG A 192 -12.14 -29.40 -14.94
CA ARG A 192 -13.01 -30.13 -15.84
C ARG A 192 -13.03 -31.62 -15.49
N GLY A 193 -14.19 -32.12 -15.12
CA GLY A 193 -14.41 -33.57 -14.94
C GLY A 193 -15.13 -34.17 -16.14
N VAL A 194 -14.41 -34.93 -16.97
CA VAL A 194 -15.02 -35.73 -18.04
C VAL A 194 -15.09 -37.19 -17.58
N GLY A 195 -16.25 -37.81 -17.63
CA GLY A 195 -16.38 -39.23 -17.33
C GLY A 195 -17.82 -39.64 -17.04
N LEU A 196 -18.10 -40.92 -17.31
CA LEU A 196 -19.33 -41.58 -16.93
C LEU A 196 -19.28 -41.89 -15.43
N ASP A 197 -20.16 -41.29 -14.67
CA ASP A 197 -20.26 -41.52 -13.22
C ASP A 197 -21.32 -42.65 -12.98
N LEU A 198 -20.97 -43.84 -13.42
CA LEU A 198 -21.85 -45.02 -13.31
C LEU A 198 -22.10 -45.49 -11.87
N LEU A 199 -21.34 -44.98 -10.91
CA LEU A 199 -21.41 -45.42 -9.50
C LEU A 199 -21.76 -44.30 -8.53
N GLY A 200 -22.08 -43.10 -9.00
CA GLY A 200 -22.51 -41.98 -8.17
C GLY A 200 -21.47 -41.47 -7.15
N LYS A 201 -20.16 -41.75 -7.36
CA LYS A 201 -19.13 -41.22 -6.47
C LYS A 201 -18.97 -39.72 -6.69
N PRO A 202 -19.02 -38.92 -5.62
CA PRO A 202 -18.76 -37.49 -5.74
C PRO A 202 -17.34 -37.30 -6.28
N ARG A 203 -17.19 -36.42 -7.26
CA ARG A 203 -15.87 -36.01 -7.78
C ARG A 203 -15.24 -35.01 -6.84
N GLU A 204 -13.93 -34.91 -6.89
CA GLU A 204 -13.15 -33.98 -6.09
C GLU A 204 -13.69 -32.55 -6.17
N GLY A 205 -13.97 -32.03 -7.38
CA GLY A 205 -14.59 -30.73 -7.54
C GLY A 205 -16.00 -30.59 -6.95
N ASP A 206 -16.80 -31.68 -6.89
CA ASP A 206 -18.09 -31.66 -6.17
C ASP A 206 -17.86 -31.58 -4.65
N LEU A 207 -16.84 -32.27 -4.14
CA LEU A 207 -16.46 -32.22 -2.74
C LEU A 207 -15.95 -30.82 -2.38
N HIS A 208 -15.06 -30.24 -3.21
CA HIS A 208 -14.57 -28.90 -3.03
C HIS A 208 -15.69 -27.85 -3.01
N PHE A 209 -16.66 -27.98 -3.92
CA PHE A 209 -17.81 -27.08 -3.99
C PHE A 209 -18.70 -27.14 -2.74
N VAL A 210 -18.97 -28.36 -2.24
CA VAL A 210 -19.81 -28.56 -1.05
C VAL A 210 -19.09 -28.18 0.23
N ARG A 211 -17.79 -28.46 0.31
CA ARG A 211 -16.98 -28.21 1.51
C ARG A 211 -16.34 -26.84 1.55
N LEU A 212 -16.60 -25.99 0.55
CA LEU A 212 -15.99 -24.64 0.49
C LEU A 212 -16.24 -23.84 1.78
N GLU A 213 -17.41 -24.02 2.41
CA GLU A 213 -17.78 -23.35 3.66
C GLU A 213 -16.99 -23.84 4.89
N GLU A 214 -16.34 -24.99 4.79
CA GLU A 214 -15.54 -25.57 5.86
C GLU A 214 -14.04 -25.30 5.69
N MET A 215 -13.63 -24.77 4.52
CA MET A 215 -12.22 -24.54 4.21
C MET A 215 -11.74 -23.20 4.78
N GLU A 216 -10.52 -23.21 5.27
CA GLU A 216 -9.81 -21.96 5.60
C GLU A 216 -9.38 -21.26 4.31
N HIS A 217 -9.73 -19.97 4.17
CA HIS A 217 -9.35 -19.16 3.02
C HIS A 217 -7.82 -19.04 2.94
N GLY A 218 -7.24 -19.31 1.77
CA GLY A 218 -5.78 -19.35 1.61
C GLY A 218 -5.11 -20.61 2.12
N GLY A 219 -5.85 -21.50 2.81
CA GLY A 219 -5.32 -22.78 3.27
C GLY A 219 -5.07 -23.79 2.13
N PRO A 220 -4.32 -24.88 2.39
CA PRO A 220 -3.94 -25.85 1.34
C PRO A 220 -5.14 -26.44 0.59
N GLU A 221 -6.19 -26.85 1.31
CA GLU A 221 -7.40 -27.42 0.68
C GLU A 221 -8.12 -26.39 -0.20
N PHE A 222 -8.19 -25.12 0.22
CA PHE A 222 -8.76 -24.04 -0.56
C PHE A 222 -7.98 -23.81 -1.85
N LEU A 223 -6.64 -23.77 -1.77
CA LEU A 223 -5.77 -23.53 -2.93
C LEU A 223 -5.83 -24.63 -3.99
N GLU A 224 -6.28 -25.84 -3.66
CA GLU A 224 -6.54 -26.94 -4.60
C GLU A 224 -7.86 -26.75 -5.37
N THR A 225 -8.74 -25.86 -4.90
CA THR A 225 -9.99 -25.55 -5.60
C THR A 225 -9.76 -24.66 -6.82
N ALA A 226 -10.68 -24.66 -7.78
CA ALA A 226 -10.61 -23.73 -8.91
C ALA A 226 -10.69 -22.26 -8.45
N LEU A 227 -11.43 -21.98 -7.38
CA LEU A 227 -11.48 -20.63 -6.80
C LEU A 227 -10.15 -20.24 -6.14
N GLY A 228 -9.56 -21.15 -5.36
CA GLY A 228 -8.26 -20.94 -4.72
C GLY A 228 -7.14 -20.74 -5.74
N GLU A 229 -7.13 -21.51 -6.82
CA GLU A 229 -6.17 -21.32 -7.91
C GLU A 229 -6.34 -19.96 -8.59
N ALA A 230 -7.58 -19.55 -8.91
CA ALA A 230 -7.85 -18.23 -9.49
C ALA A 230 -7.38 -17.11 -8.56
N THR A 231 -7.66 -17.24 -7.25
CA THR A 231 -7.22 -16.29 -6.22
C THR A 231 -5.71 -16.21 -6.16
N ARG A 232 -5.01 -17.33 -6.08
CA ARG A 232 -3.54 -17.39 -6.04
C ARG A 232 -2.91 -16.71 -7.27
N LEU A 233 -3.43 -16.99 -8.48
CA LEU A 233 -2.93 -16.37 -9.71
C LEU A 233 -3.17 -14.86 -9.73
N THR A 234 -4.33 -14.41 -9.25
CA THR A 234 -4.65 -12.98 -9.11
C THR A 234 -3.68 -12.28 -8.17
N ILE A 235 -3.44 -12.85 -6.99
CA ILE A 235 -2.46 -12.31 -6.02
C ILE A 235 -1.04 -12.31 -6.60
N GLN A 236 -0.64 -13.37 -7.29
CA GLN A 236 0.68 -13.47 -7.91
C GLN A 236 0.89 -12.40 -8.99
N GLN A 237 -0.13 -12.13 -9.82
CA GLN A 237 -0.06 -11.07 -10.81
C GLN A 237 0.08 -9.70 -10.15
N ILE A 238 -0.78 -9.39 -9.16
CA ILE A 238 -0.72 -8.12 -8.41
C ILE A 238 0.66 -7.94 -7.79
N THR A 239 1.19 -8.96 -7.11
CA THR A 239 2.52 -8.92 -6.50
C THR A 239 3.59 -8.60 -7.54
N THR A 240 3.52 -9.24 -8.73
CA THR A 240 4.48 -8.99 -9.82
C THR A 240 4.40 -7.56 -10.35
N GLU A 241 3.21 -6.99 -10.45
CA GLU A 241 2.99 -5.62 -10.92
C GLU A 241 3.39 -4.55 -9.91
N LEU A 242 3.33 -4.86 -8.60
CA LEU A 242 3.81 -3.97 -7.53
C LEU A 242 5.33 -4.04 -7.32
N LEU A 243 5.98 -5.14 -7.73
CA LEU A 243 7.39 -5.40 -7.52
C LEU A 243 8.32 -4.23 -7.92
N PRO A 244 8.17 -3.57 -9.08
CA PRO A 244 9.07 -2.48 -9.47
C PRO A 244 9.10 -1.29 -8.50
N VAL A 245 7.99 -1.05 -7.79
CA VAL A 245 7.87 0.05 -6.82
C VAL A 245 8.33 -0.39 -5.42
N LEU A 246 8.08 -1.66 -5.08
CA LEU A 246 8.37 -2.22 -3.75
C LEU A 246 9.75 -2.88 -3.63
N GLN A 247 10.55 -2.89 -4.72
CA GLN A 247 11.87 -3.53 -4.67
C GLN A 247 12.74 -2.94 -3.56
N PRO A 248 13.46 -3.79 -2.80
CA PRO A 248 14.46 -3.34 -1.85
C PRO A 248 15.49 -2.46 -2.54
N ARG A 249 15.86 -1.38 -1.90
CA ARG A 249 16.76 -0.38 -2.46
C ARG A 249 18.08 -0.43 -1.71
N GLN A 250 19.18 -0.49 -2.44
CA GLN A 250 20.51 -0.50 -1.85
C GLN A 250 21.10 0.91 -1.87
N LEU A 251 21.60 1.35 -0.73
CA LEU A 251 22.57 2.43 -0.69
C LEU A 251 23.94 1.81 -1.02
N VAL A 252 24.46 2.11 -2.19
CA VAL A 252 25.69 1.54 -2.73
C VAL A 252 26.84 2.53 -2.52
N GLY A 253 28.03 2.03 -2.14
CA GLY A 253 29.26 2.82 -2.19
C GLY A 253 29.36 3.94 -1.15
N LEU A 254 28.83 3.72 0.04
CA LEU A 254 29.08 4.62 1.18
C LEU A 254 30.50 4.36 1.74
N ASP A 255 31.53 4.80 1.01
CA ASP A 255 32.91 4.79 1.51
C ASP A 255 33.13 5.78 2.65
N ARG A 256 32.16 6.65 2.91
CA ARG A 256 32.16 7.66 3.96
C ARG A 256 30.76 7.83 4.57
N VAL A 257 30.75 8.31 5.78
CA VAL A 257 29.48 8.72 6.44
C VAL A 257 28.88 9.89 5.70
N PRO A 258 27.62 9.79 5.23
CA PRO A 258 26.94 10.93 4.57
C PRO A 258 26.83 12.12 5.52
N THR A 259 26.85 13.32 4.97
CA THR A 259 26.76 14.54 5.77
C THR A 259 25.77 15.54 5.20
N VAL A 260 25.29 16.44 6.05
CA VAL A 260 24.55 17.63 5.62
C VAL A 260 25.53 18.56 4.91
N LEU A 261 25.34 18.75 3.61
CA LEU A 261 26.21 19.56 2.75
C LEU A 261 26.01 21.06 3.03
N SER A 262 24.77 21.50 3.02
CA SER A 262 24.42 22.90 3.27
C SER A 262 23.00 23.06 3.82
N VAL A 263 22.80 24.17 4.53
CA VAL A 263 21.51 24.60 5.07
C VAL A 263 21.32 26.06 4.65
N SER A 264 20.28 26.34 3.87
CA SER A 264 19.99 27.70 3.39
C SER A 264 18.48 27.98 3.51
N GLY A 265 18.06 28.53 4.64
CA GLY A 265 16.65 28.71 4.97
C GLY A 265 15.95 27.32 5.10
N ASP A 266 14.94 27.09 4.31
CA ASP A 266 14.21 25.82 4.27
C ASP A 266 14.86 24.77 3.35
N ASP A 267 15.87 25.19 2.54
CA ASP A 267 16.58 24.29 1.64
C ASP A 267 17.72 23.58 2.38
N LEU A 268 17.63 22.27 2.44
CA LEU A 268 18.63 21.38 3.02
C LEU A 268 19.19 20.49 1.92
N PHE A 269 20.52 20.32 1.89
CA PHE A 269 21.20 19.45 0.95
C PHE A 269 22.11 18.47 1.68
N ILE A 270 22.17 17.26 1.14
CA ILE A 270 23.04 16.16 1.63
C ILE A 270 24.02 15.75 0.55
N ASP A 271 25.18 15.21 0.95
CA ASP A 271 26.31 14.88 0.07
C ASP A 271 26.25 13.49 -0.54
N ILE A 272 25.06 12.94 -0.69
CA ILE A 272 24.77 11.67 -1.38
C ILE A 272 23.65 11.86 -2.41
N GLY A 273 23.70 11.07 -3.49
CA GLY A 273 22.78 11.19 -4.62
C GLY A 273 22.58 9.89 -5.38
N ILE A 274 22.46 9.98 -6.71
CA ILE A 274 22.16 8.84 -7.59
C ILE A 274 23.25 7.75 -7.49
N GLU A 275 24.53 8.13 -7.43
CA GLU A 275 25.64 7.16 -7.35
C GLU A 275 25.59 6.30 -6.08
N GLN A 276 25.01 6.82 -5.00
CA GLN A 276 24.81 6.10 -3.76
C GLN A 276 23.44 5.40 -3.71
N GLY A 277 22.69 5.39 -4.80
CA GLY A 277 21.39 4.75 -4.89
C GLY A 277 20.27 5.49 -4.12
N VAL A 278 20.51 6.75 -3.74
CA VAL A 278 19.53 7.57 -3.04
C VAL A 278 18.32 7.83 -3.93
N GLN A 279 17.14 7.79 -3.36
CA GLN A 279 15.89 8.06 -4.05
C GLN A 279 14.99 8.95 -3.18
N PRO A 280 14.04 9.69 -3.78
CA PRO A 280 13.03 10.42 -3.03
C PRO A 280 12.30 9.50 -2.03
N GLY A 281 12.03 10.05 -0.84
CA GLY A 281 11.43 9.31 0.27
C GLY A 281 12.41 8.61 1.21
N TYR A 282 13.73 8.59 0.90
CA TYR A 282 14.73 8.09 1.86
C TYR A 282 14.84 9.02 3.04
N ARG A 283 14.98 8.43 4.24
CA ARG A 283 15.06 9.19 5.49
C ARG A 283 16.41 9.00 6.17
N PHE A 284 16.88 10.08 6.79
CA PHE A 284 18.13 10.08 7.52
C PHE A 284 17.94 10.75 8.88
N ALA A 285 18.49 10.15 9.93
CA ALA A 285 18.66 10.82 11.21
C ALA A 285 19.94 11.66 11.17
N VAL A 286 19.85 12.89 11.67
CA VAL A 286 21.01 13.78 11.80
C VAL A 286 21.68 13.50 13.14
N GLU A 287 22.96 13.13 13.11
CA GLU A 287 23.75 12.79 14.31
C GLU A 287 24.40 14.03 14.93
N GLY A 288 24.78 13.91 16.20
CA GLY A 288 25.52 14.97 16.90
C GLY A 288 24.64 16.13 17.38
N VAL A 289 23.33 15.98 17.40
CA VAL A 289 22.42 16.96 18.00
C VAL A 289 22.16 16.60 19.46
N PRO A 290 22.39 17.52 20.41
CA PRO A 290 22.08 17.27 21.81
C PRO A 290 20.56 17.17 22.03
N GLY A 291 20.12 16.12 22.73
CA GLY A 291 18.71 15.91 23.08
C GLY A 291 18.24 14.49 22.76
N ASP A 292 17.07 14.13 23.28
CA ASP A 292 16.52 12.78 23.15
C ASP A 292 15.93 12.47 21.76
N ALA A 293 15.83 13.48 20.89
CA ALA A 293 15.22 13.32 19.59
C ALA A 293 16.13 13.85 18.46
N SER A 294 16.86 12.96 17.77
CA SER A 294 17.60 13.32 16.57
C SER A 294 16.70 13.93 15.51
N PRO A 295 17.09 15.03 14.84
CA PRO A 295 16.37 15.55 13.69
C PRO A 295 16.28 14.50 12.59
N ILE A 296 15.18 14.52 11.84
CA ILE A 296 14.94 13.59 10.75
C ILE A 296 14.74 14.41 9.48
N VAL A 297 15.43 14.00 8.42
CA VAL A 297 15.28 14.56 7.08
C VAL A 297 14.82 13.48 6.11
N GLU A 298 14.01 13.88 5.13
CA GLU A 298 13.55 13.01 4.04
C GLU A 298 14.02 13.58 2.71
N VAL A 299 14.48 12.71 1.82
CA VAL A 299 14.88 13.10 0.46
C VAL A 299 13.65 13.49 -0.33
N GLU A 300 13.59 14.76 -0.73
CA GLU A 300 12.54 15.27 -1.60
C GLU A 300 12.90 15.08 -3.07
N ASP A 301 14.16 15.37 -3.43
CA ASP A 301 14.64 15.30 -4.80
C ASP A 301 16.12 14.94 -4.87
N VAL A 302 16.50 14.15 -5.87
CA VAL A 302 17.90 13.79 -6.14
C VAL A 302 18.43 14.66 -7.28
N ILE A 303 19.27 15.65 -6.92
CA ILE A 303 19.71 16.71 -7.84
C ILE A 303 20.83 16.23 -8.77
N SER A 304 21.75 15.41 -8.23
CA SER A 304 22.93 15.00 -8.98
C SER A 304 23.46 13.64 -8.52
N ALA A 305 24.59 13.24 -9.11
CA ALA A 305 25.30 12.02 -8.72
C ALA A 305 25.53 11.91 -7.21
N ASN A 306 25.89 13.02 -6.56
CA ASN A 306 26.33 13.04 -5.17
C ASN A 306 25.62 14.11 -4.32
N VAL A 307 24.47 14.64 -4.76
CA VAL A 307 23.72 15.64 -4.01
C VAL A 307 22.24 15.39 -4.10
N SER A 308 21.58 15.40 -2.96
CA SER A 308 20.12 15.37 -2.87
C SER A 308 19.60 16.53 -2.02
N ARG A 309 18.41 17.02 -2.37
CA ARG A 309 17.64 17.96 -1.56
C ARG A 309 16.79 17.18 -0.59
N VAL A 310 16.76 17.62 0.66
CA VAL A 310 15.99 16.99 1.71
C VAL A 310 15.11 18.02 2.42
N VAL A 311 14.03 17.56 2.99
CA VAL A 311 13.15 18.35 3.86
C VAL A 311 13.26 17.83 5.29
N ALA A 312 13.21 18.74 6.25
CA ALA A 312 13.20 18.36 7.64
C ALA A 312 11.79 17.92 8.07
N LEU A 313 11.64 16.66 8.44
CA LEU A 313 10.40 16.17 9.03
C LEU A 313 10.27 16.57 10.51
N ARG A 314 11.42 16.67 11.20
CA ARG A 314 11.50 17.01 12.62
C ARG A 314 12.84 17.71 12.94
N GLY A 315 12.79 18.75 13.79
CA GLY A 315 13.98 19.39 14.35
C GLY A 315 14.83 20.15 13.34
N GLY A 316 14.24 20.69 12.26
CA GLY A 316 14.96 21.39 11.19
C GLY A 316 15.85 22.53 11.67
N GLU A 317 15.45 23.25 12.71
CA GLU A 317 16.20 24.35 13.31
C GLU A 317 17.51 23.91 13.99
N LEU A 318 17.65 22.63 14.28
CA LEU A 318 18.85 22.05 14.92
C LEU A 318 19.87 21.54 13.90
N ILE A 319 19.51 21.49 12.62
CA ILE A 319 20.36 20.94 11.55
C ILE A 319 21.43 22.00 11.15
N ARG A 320 22.66 21.52 11.01
CA ARG A 320 23.81 22.33 10.57
C ARG A 320 24.60 21.59 9.50
N ALA A 321 25.24 22.34 8.61
CA ALA A 321 26.17 21.76 7.65
C ALA A 321 27.32 21.01 8.35
N GLY A 322 27.74 19.90 7.77
CA GLY A 322 28.80 19.02 8.28
C GLY A 322 28.34 17.99 9.32
N GLN A 323 27.08 17.99 9.73
CA GLN A 323 26.56 16.94 10.61
C GLN A 323 26.46 15.60 9.86
N ALA A 324 26.82 14.52 10.54
CA ALA A 324 26.71 13.18 10.02
C ALA A 324 25.25 12.75 9.90
N LEU A 325 25.01 11.94 8.88
CA LEU A 325 23.68 11.38 8.60
C LEU A 325 23.75 9.87 8.76
N ARG A 326 22.79 9.32 9.43
CA ARG A 326 22.55 7.88 9.49
C ARG A 326 21.26 7.56 8.76
N HIS A 327 21.37 6.69 7.76
CA HIS A 327 20.17 6.17 7.09
C HIS A 327 19.26 5.52 8.14
N ILE A 328 18.01 5.91 8.12
CA ILE A 328 16.98 5.27 8.92
C ILE A 328 15.96 4.67 7.96
N GLU A 329 15.55 3.46 8.24
CA GLU A 329 14.33 2.95 7.62
C GLU A 329 13.24 4.01 7.86
N ALA A 330 12.35 4.24 6.92
CA ALA A 330 11.35 5.31 6.95
C ALA A 330 10.58 5.44 8.28
N ASN A 331 10.85 4.62 9.23
CA ASN A 331 10.06 4.40 10.41
C ASN A 331 10.76 4.36 11.76
N ARG A 332 11.95 4.94 11.88
CA ARG A 332 12.51 5.14 13.20
C ARG A 332 12.24 6.54 13.73
N VAL A 333 10.98 6.91 13.84
CA VAL A 333 10.57 7.95 14.78
C VAL A 333 10.51 7.27 16.16
N ASP A 334 11.41 7.69 17.03
CA ASP A 334 11.41 7.29 18.44
C ASP A 334 10.01 7.56 19.04
N PRO A 335 9.29 6.57 19.55
CA PRO A 335 7.96 6.78 20.12
C PRO A 335 7.96 7.59 21.41
N GLN A 336 9.13 8.03 21.90
CA GLN A 336 9.25 8.82 23.11
C GLN A 336 9.35 10.33 22.88
N GLY A 337 9.05 10.82 21.67
CA GLY A 337 8.88 12.25 21.43
C GLY A 337 7.74 12.81 22.28
N ARG A 338 8.02 13.11 23.55
CA ARG A 338 7.21 13.99 24.40
C ARG A 338 7.38 15.41 23.97
#